data_2340d027747a8c1b5c2369d25f41a540
#
_entry.id   2340d027747a8c1b5c2369d25f41a540
#
_cell.length_a   1.000
_cell.length_b   1.000
_cell.length_c   1.000
_cell.angle_alpha   90.00
_cell.angle_beta   90.00
_cell.angle_gamma   90.00
#
_symmetry.space_group_name_H-M   'P 1'
#
loop_
_entity.id
_entity.type
_entity.pdbx_description
1 polymer ?
#
loop_
_entity_poly.entity_id
_entity_poly.type
_entity_poly.pdbx_seq_one_letter_code
_entity_poly.pdbx_strand_id
1 'polypeptide(L)'
;GRANTITTDQGTTIDISAAERVKLYRAEFDWNGKWFNLKGFYRTGHYHWGYEGDFFGLYSETNYGPNLDIYNGNAPNGFEVEAKKSLKGLKIAFGPELWWGANPAILLKYSRTVMNFDISGIYHEDLEQRKSAESSFAIPVLKNRRATLEVKRKFDSFGFQLGGIWSGQTKNGKIYQIAEGETGNYTVYQDEITSKDNWGGK
;
A
#
# COMPACT_ATOMS: atom_id res chain seq x y z
N GLY A 1 -20.50 36.33 -15.75
CA GLY A 1 -20.00 35.84 -14.47
C GLY A 1 -20.96 34.81 -13.93
N ARG A 2 -20.47 33.71 -13.39
CA ARG A 2 -21.33 32.77 -12.70
C ARG A 2 -21.58 33.24 -11.27
N ALA A 3 -22.82 33.10 -10.77
CA ALA A 3 -23.13 33.41 -9.38
C ALA A 3 -22.24 32.58 -8.43
N ASN A 4 -21.71 33.25 -7.43
CA ASN A 4 -20.93 32.59 -6.36
C ASN A 4 -21.79 32.17 -5.18
N THR A 5 -23.09 32.45 -5.23
CA THR A 5 -24.05 32.13 -4.20
C THR A 5 -25.32 31.52 -4.81
N ILE A 6 -25.91 30.59 -4.11
CA ILE A 6 -27.23 30.02 -4.39
C ILE A 6 -28.15 30.37 -3.24
N THR A 7 -29.34 30.88 -3.52
CA THR A 7 -30.38 31.07 -2.52
C THR A 7 -31.38 29.93 -2.63
N THR A 8 -31.60 29.19 -1.56
CA THR A 8 -32.58 28.11 -1.48
C THR A 8 -34.00 28.66 -1.43
N ASP A 9 -35.00 27.82 -1.68
CA ASP A 9 -36.45 28.18 -1.56
C ASP A 9 -36.83 28.65 -0.15
N GLN A 10 -36.03 28.30 0.85
CA GLN A 10 -36.18 28.73 2.24
C GLN A 10 -35.46 30.06 2.54
N GLY A 11 -34.92 30.73 1.53
CA GLY A 11 -34.20 31.99 1.67
C GLY A 11 -32.78 31.90 2.22
N THR A 12 -32.25 30.70 2.42
CA THR A 12 -30.86 30.53 2.86
C THR A 12 -29.91 30.73 1.71
N THR A 13 -28.95 31.64 1.86
CA THR A 13 -27.89 31.87 0.85
C THR A 13 -26.69 31.03 1.19
N ILE A 14 -26.29 30.19 0.23
CA ILE A 14 -25.11 29.32 0.31
C ILE A 14 -24.03 29.89 -0.60
N ASP A 15 -22.84 30.14 -0.05
CA ASP A 15 -21.67 30.55 -0.83
C ASP A 15 -21.07 29.31 -1.50
N ILE A 16 -20.98 29.35 -2.83
CA ILE A 16 -20.39 28.31 -3.68
C ILE A 16 -19.10 28.77 -4.35
N SER A 17 -18.53 29.89 -3.91
CA SER A 17 -17.29 30.43 -4.48
C SER A 17 -16.11 29.44 -4.39
N ALA A 18 -16.07 28.65 -3.32
CA ALA A 18 -15.09 27.61 -3.06
C ALA A 18 -15.54 26.21 -3.55
N ALA A 19 -16.73 26.07 -4.16
CA ALA A 19 -17.19 24.78 -4.63
C ALA A 19 -16.36 24.33 -5.85
N GLU A 20 -15.88 23.10 -5.81
CA GLU A 20 -15.20 22.47 -6.94
C GLU A 20 -16.14 22.38 -8.14
N ARG A 21 -15.83 23.10 -9.20
CA ARG A 21 -16.64 23.13 -10.44
C ARG A 21 -16.36 21.96 -11.36
N VAL A 22 -15.17 21.36 -11.21
CA VAL A 22 -14.74 20.17 -11.93
C VAL A 22 -14.14 19.23 -10.92
N LYS A 23 -14.71 18.05 -10.78
CA LYS A 23 -14.19 17.00 -9.91
C LYS A 23 -13.63 15.88 -10.77
N LEU A 24 -12.34 15.58 -10.60
CA LEU A 24 -11.72 14.43 -11.22
C LEU A 24 -12.16 13.19 -10.43
N TYR A 25 -12.95 12.34 -11.07
CA TYR A 25 -13.45 11.12 -10.43
C TYR A 25 -12.45 9.95 -10.56
N ARG A 26 -11.84 9.81 -11.73
CA ARG A 26 -10.89 8.76 -12.04
C ARG A 26 -9.89 9.26 -13.06
N ALA A 27 -8.64 8.84 -12.93
CA ALA A 27 -7.62 9.10 -13.96
C ALA A 27 -6.63 7.93 -14.02
N GLU A 28 -6.14 7.67 -15.20
CA GLU A 28 -5.05 6.74 -15.48
C GLU A 28 -4.09 7.38 -16.47
N PHE A 29 -2.82 7.06 -16.32
CA PHE A 29 -1.77 7.52 -17.19
C PHE A 29 -0.77 6.39 -17.41
N ASP A 30 -0.46 6.08 -18.65
CA ASP A 30 0.55 5.09 -19.03
C ASP A 30 1.57 5.72 -19.97
N TRP A 31 2.84 5.62 -19.62
CA TRP A 31 3.95 6.04 -20.45
C TRP A 31 4.93 4.90 -20.65
N ASN A 32 5.18 4.56 -21.91
CA ASN A 32 6.05 3.49 -22.33
C ASN A 32 7.38 4.03 -22.82
N GLY A 33 8.34 4.17 -21.92
CA GLY A 33 9.67 4.70 -22.22
C GLY A 33 10.68 3.62 -22.66
N LYS A 34 11.84 4.08 -23.11
CA LYS A 34 12.95 3.21 -23.55
C LYS A 34 13.57 2.42 -22.40
N TRP A 35 13.63 2.99 -21.20
CA TRP A 35 14.28 2.42 -20.03
C TRP A 35 13.31 1.91 -18.97
N PHE A 36 12.13 2.48 -18.93
CA PHE A 36 11.10 2.11 -17.98
C PHE A 36 9.71 2.41 -18.54
N ASN A 37 8.71 1.76 -17.97
CA ASN A 37 7.32 2.11 -18.07
C ASN A 37 6.92 2.87 -16.81
N LEU A 38 6.10 3.89 -16.95
CA LEU A 38 5.50 4.63 -15.84
C LEU A 38 3.99 4.54 -15.98
N LYS A 39 3.31 4.16 -14.92
CA LYS A 39 1.86 4.14 -14.82
C LYS A 39 1.44 4.99 -13.62
N GLY A 40 0.57 5.94 -13.86
CA GLY A 40 -0.10 6.69 -12.80
C GLY A 40 -1.57 6.28 -12.72
N PHE A 41 -2.10 6.23 -11.51
CA PHE A 41 -3.50 5.88 -11.27
C PHE A 41 -4.08 6.75 -10.16
N TYR A 42 -5.33 7.14 -10.34
CA TYR A 42 -6.08 7.92 -9.37
C TYR A 42 -7.49 7.36 -9.28
N ARG A 43 -7.84 6.85 -8.10
CA ARG A 43 -9.15 6.26 -7.80
C ARG A 43 -9.56 5.16 -8.77
N THR A 44 -8.62 4.28 -9.09
CA THR A 44 -8.87 3.11 -9.91
C THR A 44 -8.53 1.84 -9.14
N GLY A 45 -9.27 0.77 -9.40
CA GLY A 45 -8.86 -0.55 -8.95
C GLY A 45 -7.52 -0.92 -9.60
N HIS A 46 -6.59 -1.44 -8.82
CA HIS A 46 -5.25 -1.66 -9.30
C HIS A 46 -4.61 -2.90 -8.66
N TYR A 47 -3.83 -3.64 -9.44
CA TYR A 47 -3.03 -4.77 -9.00
C TYR A 47 -1.55 -4.44 -9.06
N HIS A 48 -0.85 -4.65 -7.96
CA HIS A 48 0.59 -4.50 -7.88
C HIS A 48 1.28 -5.84 -8.13
N TRP A 49 1.42 -6.26 -9.39
CA TRP A 49 2.25 -7.37 -9.83
C TRP A 49 2.07 -8.71 -9.09
N GLY A 50 0.97 -8.93 -8.38
CA GLY A 50 0.64 -10.19 -7.70
C GLY A 50 1.64 -10.61 -6.63
N TYR A 51 1.64 -11.88 -6.31
CA TYR A 51 2.41 -12.46 -5.20
C TYR A 51 3.84 -12.87 -5.57
N GLU A 52 4.31 -12.54 -6.74
CA GLU A 52 5.66 -12.85 -7.20
C GLU A 52 6.71 -12.35 -6.21
N GLY A 53 7.49 -13.26 -5.62
CA GLY A 53 8.49 -12.94 -4.59
C GLY A 53 7.96 -12.81 -3.17
N ASP A 54 6.66 -12.98 -2.94
CA ASP A 54 6.08 -12.97 -1.60
C ASP A 54 6.08 -14.37 -0.98
N PHE A 55 7.28 -14.87 -0.71
CA PHE A 55 7.51 -16.22 -0.20
C PHE A 55 6.87 -16.48 1.18
N PHE A 56 6.65 -15.45 1.96
CA PHE A 56 6.08 -15.54 3.31
C PHE A 56 4.60 -15.16 3.37
N GLY A 57 3.98 -14.74 2.28
CA GLY A 57 2.58 -14.33 2.24
C GLY A 57 2.27 -13.05 3.02
N LEU A 58 3.23 -12.10 3.04
CA LEU A 58 3.12 -10.87 3.83
C LEU A 58 2.49 -9.69 3.10
N TYR A 59 2.35 -9.78 1.79
CA TYR A 59 2.00 -8.66 0.94
C TYR A 59 0.67 -8.89 0.22
N SER A 60 -0.25 -9.58 0.86
CA SER A 60 -1.58 -9.86 0.31
C SER A 60 -2.33 -8.58 -0.10
N GLU A 61 -2.10 -7.49 0.62
CA GLU A 61 -2.69 -6.18 0.34
C GLU A 61 -2.21 -5.57 -0.98
N THR A 62 -1.11 -6.00 -1.54
CA THR A 62 -0.62 -5.52 -2.84
C THR A 62 -1.40 -6.04 -4.03
N ASN A 63 -2.35 -6.91 -3.80
CA ASN A 63 -3.12 -7.59 -4.82
C ASN A 63 -4.61 -7.26 -4.73
N TYR A 64 -4.96 -5.99 -4.63
CA TYR A 64 -6.35 -5.55 -4.69
C TYR A 64 -6.87 -5.57 -6.12
N GLY A 65 -8.05 -6.14 -6.28
CA GLY A 65 -8.76 -6.18 -7.55
C GLY A 65 -9.36 -4.84 -7.98
N PRO A 66 -9.76 -4.74 -9.24
CA PRO A 66 -10.57 -3.63 -9.70
C PRO A 66 -11.90 -3.59 -8.95
N ASN A 67 -12.47 -2.41 -8.79
CA ASN A 67 -13.78 -2.17 -8.16
C ASN A 67 -13.83 -2.33 -6.63
N LEU A 68 -12.73 -2.07 -5.95
CA LEU A 68 -12.73 -2.01 -4.48
C LEU A 68 -13.25 -0.68 -3.91
N ASP A 69 -13.90 0.12 -4.71
CA ASP A 69 -14.57 1.36 -4.28
C ASP A 69 -15.93 1.08 -3.61
N ILE A 70 -15.98 0.11 -2.72
CA ILE A 70 -17.21 -0.23 -1.98
C ILE A 70 -17.36 0.53 -0.67
N TYR A 71 -16.30 1.22 -0.24
CA TYR A 71 -16.27 1.95 1.04
C TYR A 71 -15.92 3.41 0.83
N ASN A 72 -16.91 4.25 0.57
CA ASN A 72 -16.80 5.71 0.51
C ASN A 72 -15.95 6.30 -0.64
N GLY A 73 -15.81 5.61 -1.73
CA GLY A 73 -15.18 6.16 -2.92
C GLY A 73 -13.67 6.36 -2.84
N ASN A 74 -12.99 5.60 -1.98
CA ASN A 74 -11.54 5.65 -1.82
C ASN A 74 -10.90 4.49 -2.57
N ALA A 75 -10.59 4.69 -3.83
CA ALA A 75 -9.81 3.73 -4.61
C ALA A 75 -8.31 4.07 -4.57
N PRO A 76 -7.43 3.10 -4.82
CA PRO A 76 -5.99 3.31 -4.81
C PRO A 76 -5.51 4.46 -5.70
N ASN A 77 -4.47 5.14 -5.25
CA ASN A 77 -3.81 6.23 -5.97
C ASN A 77 -2.30 6.09 -5.86
N GLY A 78 -1.60 6.35 -6.94
CA GLY A 78 -0.15 6.32 -6.91
C GLY A 78 0.47 6.20 -8.28
N PHE A 79 1.73 5.81 -8.27
CA PHE A 79 2.53 5.60 -9.47
C PHE A 79 3.24 4.26 -9.40
N GLU A 80 3.43 3.64 -10.56
CA GLU A 80 4.24 2.45 -10.74
C GLU A 80 5.29 2.67 -11.81
N VAL A 81 6.48 2.18 -11.54
CA VAL A 81 7.60 2.15 -12.47
C VAL A 81 8.04 0.71 -12.65
N GLU A 82 8.09 0.26 -13.88
CA GLU A 82 8.67 -1.03 -14.24
C GLU A 82 9.92 -0.81 -15.10
N ALA A 83 11.07 -1.22 -14.58
CA ALA A 83 12.34 -1.04 -15.25
C ALA A 83 12.56 -2.03 -16.39
N LYS A 84 13.28 -1.60 -17.40
CA LYS A 84 13.63 -2.35 -18.60
C LYS A 84 15.14 -2.53 -18.74
N LYS A 85 15.56 -3.26 -19.75
CA LYS A 85 16.96 -3.48 -20.12
C LYS A 85 17.80 -4.04 -18.97
N SER A 86 18.88 -3.36 -18.59
CA SER A 86 19.80 -3.80 -17.54
C SER A 86 19.14 -3.92 -16.17
N LEU A 87 18.14 -3.13 -15.90
CA LEU A 87 17.37 -3.12 -14.64
C LEU A 87 16.08 -3.94 -14.72
N LYS A 88 15.88 -4.72 -15.77
CA LYS A 88 14.72 -5.60 -15.91
C LYS A 88 14.52 -6.45 -14.67
N GLY A 89 13.28 -6.53 -14.20
CA GLY A 89 12.89 -7.21 -12.97
C GLY A 89 12.71 -6.29 -11.77
N LEU A 90 13.16 -5.03 -11.84
CA LEU A 90 12.89 -4.04 -10.82
C LEU A 90 11.54 -3.35 -11.12
N LYS A 91 10.67 -3.35 -10.13
CA LYS A 91 9.36 -2.69 -10.12
C LYS A 91 9.23 -1.86 -8.86
N ILE A 92 8.70 -0.67 -8.99
CA ILE A 92 8.52 0.27 -7.88
C ILE A 92 7.10 0.83 -7.94
N ALA A 93 6.37 0.75 -6.83
CA ALA A 93 5.11 1.46 -6.68
C ALA A 93 5.24 2.44 -5.51
N PHE A 94 4.69 3.62 -5.65
CA PHE A 94 4.69 4.58 -4.56
C PHE A 94 3.49 5.53 -4.66
N GLY A 95 3.04 6.02 -3.52
CA GLY A 95 1.96 7.00 -3.49
C GLY A 95 1.26 7.11 -2.14
N PRO A 96 0.32 8.05 -2.07
CA PRO A 96 -0.44 8.30 -0.86
C PRO A 96 -1.35 7.12 -0.50
N GLU A 97 -1.71 6.29 -1.47
CA GLU A 97 -2.59 5.17 -1.25
C GLU A 97 -2.43 4.12 -2.36
N LEU A 98 -1.52 3.17 -2.14
CA LEU A 98 -1.26 2.11 -3.10
C LEU A 98 -2.37 1.04 -3.10
N TRP A 99 -3.04 0.85 -1.98
CA TRP A 99 -4.23 0.03 -1.80
C TRP A 99 -5.18 0.71 -0.81
N TRP A 100 -6.40 0.28 -0.77
CA TRP A 100 -7.42 0.91 0.05
C TRP A 100 -7.02 1.01 1.52
N GLY A 101 -7.13 2.19 2.10
CA GLY A 101 -6.82 2.44 3.51
C GLY A 101 -5.35 2.39 3.89
N ALA A 102 -4.46 2.21 2.92
CA ALA A 102 -3.02 2.18 3.17
C ALA A 102 -2.46 3.54 3.59
N ASN A 103 -1.38 3.50 4.34
CA ASN A 103 -0.53 4.66 4.54
C ASN A 103 0.17 5.05 3.23
N PRO A 104 0.59 6.31 3.06
CA PRO A 104 1.53 6.66 2.01
C PRO A 104 2.75 5.75 2.08
N ALA A 105 3.03 5.04 1.01
CA ALA A 105 4.00 3.95 1.03
C ALA A 105 4.83 3.87 -0.25
N ILE A 106 5.95 3.18 -0.15
CA ILE A 106 6.76 2.68 -1.25
C ILE A 106 6.78 1.15 -1.22
N LEU A 107 6.60 0.55 -2.38
CA LEU A 107 6.73 -0.88 -2.62
C LEU A 107 7.75 -1.12 -3.71
N LEU A 108 8.79 -1.88 -3.41
CA LEU A 108 9.81 -2.29 -4.37
C LEU A 108 9.73 -3.80 -4.54
N LYS A 109 9.76 -4.25 -5.78
CA LYS A 109 9.91 -5.67 -6.12
C LYS A 109 11.08 -5.83 -7.06
N TYR A 110 11.84 -6.88 -6.86
CA TYR A 110 12.88 -7.30 -7.78
C TYR A 110 12.79 -8.80 -8.01
N SER A 111 12.77 -9.21 -9.27
CA SER A 111 12.77 -10.63 -9.62
C SER A 111 13.64 -10.83 -10.86
N ARG A 112 14.66 -11.67 -10.75
CA ARG A 112 15.56 -11.95 -11.84
C ARG A 112 16.26 -13.30 -11.68
N THR A 113 16.48 -13.97 -12.80
CA THR A 113 17.35 -15.14 -12.85
C THR A 113 18.78 -14.68 -13.19
N VAL A 114 19.73 -15.02 -12.31
CA VAL A 114 21.17 -14.72 -12.44
C VAL A 114 21.95 -16.00 -12.20
N MET A 115 22.77 -16.44 -13.16
CA MET A 115 23.58 -17.67 -13.06
C MET A 115 22.75 -18.91 -12.61
N ASN A 116 21.55 -19.07 -13.16
CA ASN A 116 20.59 -20.12 -12.82
C ASN A 116 20.04 -20.07 -11.37
N PHE A 117 20.25 -18.98 -10.66
CA PHE A 117 19.54 -18.67 -9.44
C PHE A 117 18.38 -17.74 -9.74
N ASP A 118 17.20 -18.11 -9.32
CA ASP A 118 16.04 -17.21 -9.31
C ASP A 118 16.08 -16.44 -7.99
N ILE A 119 16.26 -15.14 -8.11
CA ILE A 119 16.32 -14.23 -6.98
C ILE A 119 15.08 -13.35 -7.04
N SER A 120 14.33 -13.30 -5.97
CA SER A 120 13.22 -12.39 -5.84
C SER A 120 13.18 -11.74 -4.46
N GLY A 121 12.80 -10.48 -4.43
CA GLY A 121 12.72 -9.73 -3.19
C GLY A 121 11.62 -8.68 -3.26
N ILE A 122 11.07 -8.37 -2.10
CA ILE A 122 10.08 -7.32 -1.92
C ILE A 122 10.52 -6.46 -0.74
N TYR A 123 10.43 -5.16 -0.89
CA TYR A 123 10.55 -4.20 0.18
C TYR A 123 9.31 -3.30 0.20
N HIS A 124 8.75 -3.11 1.37
CA HIS A 124 7.65 -2.21 1.62
C HIS A 124 7.96 -1.30 2.80
N GLU A 125 7.67 -0.02 2.68
CA GLU A 125 7.80 0.94 3.75
C GLU A 125 6.67 1.96 3.69
N ASP A 126 6.00 2.14 4.83
CA ASP A 126 5.09 3.26 5.03
C ASP A 126 5.90 4.54 5.26
N LEU A 127 5.77 5.51 4.37
CA LEU A 127 6.50 6.78 4.43
C LEU A 127 5.92 7.71 5.49
N GLU A 128 4.59 7.67 5.64
CA GLU A 128 3.87 8.48 6.61
C GLU A 128 2.75 7.67 7.24
N GLN A 129 2.45 7.95 8.48
CA GLN A 129 1.27 7.40 9.14
C GLN A 129 0.10 8.34 8.94
N ARG A 130 -0.99 7.86 8.34
CA ARG A 130 -2.24 8.62 8.30
C ARG A 130 -2.72 8.90 9.73
N LYS A 131 -3.04 10.15 9.99
CA LYS A 131 -3.79 10.50 11.19
C LYS A 131 -5.18 9.85 11.04
N SER A 132 -5.51 9.01 11.98
CA SER A 132 -6.74 8.23 12.09
C SER A 132 -7.69 8.44 10.92
N ALA A 133 -7.71 7.52 9.99
CA ALA A 133 -8.86 7.44 9.11
C ALA A 133 -10.09 7.38 10.00
N GLU A 134 -11.17 7.95 9.55
CA GLU A 134 -12.52 7.71 10.06
C GLU A 134 -12.88 6.23 9.86
N SER A 135 -12.03 5.34 10.36
CA SER A 135 -12.28 3.92 10.33
C SER A 135 -13.04 3.56 11.59
N SER A 136 -13.98 2.68 11.47
CA SER A 136 -14.69 2.07 12.60
C SER A 136 -13.77 1.30 13.56
N PHE A 137 -12.47 1.26 13.27
CA PHE A 137 -11.46 0.68 14.11
C PHE A 137 -10.76 1.76 14.94
N ALA A 138 -10.81 1.61 16.24
CA ALA A 138 -10.14 2.51 17.19
C ALA A 138 -8.60 2.44 17.11
N ILE A 139 -8.05 1.50 16.36
CA ILE A 139 -6.61 1.27 16.25
C ILE A 139 -6.10 1.94 14.97
N PRO A 140 -5.20 2.93 15.07
CA PRO A 140 -4.61 3.55 13.89
C PRO A 140 -3.77 2.52 13.12
N VAL A 141 -3.79 2.60 11.80
CA VAL A 141 -2.88 1.81 10.96
C VAL A 141 -1.46 2.25 11.25
N LEU A 142 -0.69 1.36 11.85
CA LEU A 142 0.67 1.66 12.25
C LEU A 142 1.59 1.72 11.05
N LYS A 143 2.53 2.66 11.10
CA LYS A 143 3.61 2.74 10.13
C LYS A 143 4.51 1.52 10.28
N ASN A 144 4.70 0.78 9.21
CA ASN A 144 5.55 -0.41 9.20
C ASN A 144 6.51 -0.42 8.00
N ARG A 145 7.49 -1.27 8.09
CA ARG A 145 8.42 -1.60 7.01
C ARG A 145 8.77 -3.08 7.07
N ARG A 146 8.95 -3.67 5.93
CA ARG A 146 9.24 -5.11 5.80
C ARG A 146 10.02 -5.39 4.52
N ALA A 147 10.86 -6.39 4.59
CA ALA A 147 11.62 -6.88 3.45
C ALA A 147 11.62 -8.40 3.43
N THR A 148 11.53 -8.97 2.26
CA THR A 148 11.70 -10.39 2.02
C THR A 148 12.69 -10.61 0.90
N LEU A 149 13.48 -11.65 1.01
CA LEU A 149 14.38 -12.10 -0.04
C LEU A 149 14.23 -13.61 -0.18
N GLU A 150 14.10 -14.06 -1.40
CA GLU A 150 14.04 -15.47 -1.76
C GLU A 150 15.12 -15.77 -2.80
N VAL A 151 15.81 -16.89 -2.63
CA VAL A 151 16.72 -17.44 -3.61
C VAL A 151 16.39 -18.89 -3.83
N LYS A 152 16.14 -19.26 -5.06
CA LYS A 152 15.89 -20.66 -5.44
C LYS A 152 16.76 -21.09 -6.62
N ARG A 153 17.10 -22.34 -6.62
CA ARG A 153 17.79 -22.98 -7.74
C ARG A 153 17.32 -24.42 -7.87
N LYS A 154 17.12 -24.83 -9.10
CA LYS A 154 16.81 -26.21 -9.47
C LYS A 154 18.01 -26.82 -10.19
N PHE A 155 18.39 -28.01 -9.75
CA PHE A 155 19.35 -28.90 -10.38
C PHE A 155 18.60 -30.10 -10.98
N ASP A 156 19.28 -30.93 -11.73
CA ASP A 156 18.64 -32.08 -12.40
C ASP A 156 17.99 -33.04 -11.41
N SER A 157 18.61 -33.27 -10.24
CA SER A 157 18.18 -34.25 -9.26
C SER A 157 17.59 -33.65 -7.99
N PHE A 158 17.79 -32.37 -7.74
CA PHE A 158 17.28 -31.69 -6.53
C PHE A 158 17.14 -30.21 -6.77
N GLY A 159 16.44 -29.55 -5.87
CA GLY A 159 16.34 -28.09 -5.86
C GLY A 159 16.35 -27.60 -4.43
N PHE A 160 16.69 -26.34 -4.26
CA PHE A 160 16.55 -25.68 -2.97
C PHE A 160 15.88 -24.31 -3.11
N GLN A 161 15.30 -23.87 -2.04
CA GLN A 161 14.66 -22.58 -1.89
C GLN A 161 14.97 -22.07 -0.49
N LEU A 162 15.53 -20.88 -0.41
CA LEU A 162 15.86 -20.21 0.84
C LEU A 162 15.17 -18.86 0.87
N GLY A 163 14.60 -18.52 1.97
CA GLY A 163 13.95 -17.24 2.17
C GLY A 163 14.36 -16.57 3.48
N GLY A 164 14.57 -15.27 3.42
CA GLY A 164 14.79 -14.41 4.56
C GLY A 164 13.71 -13.34 4.66
N ILE A 165 13.32 -13.00 5.88
CA ILE A 165 12.36 -11.95 6.18
C ILE A 165 12.90 -11.02 7.25
N TRP A 166 12.66 -9.75 7.07
CA TRP A 166 12.82 -8.71 8.06
C TRP A 166 11.55 -7.87 8.13
N SER A 167 11.09 -7.57 9.33
CA SER A 167 9.96 -6.70 9.56
C SER A 167 10.22 -5.80 10.75
N GLY A 168 9.94 -4.53 10.62
CA GLY A 168 10.11 -3.53 11.67
C GLY A 168 8.96 -2.54 11.69
N GLN A 169 8.71 -1.99 12.86
CA GLN A 169 7.78 -0.86 13.02
C GLN A 169 8.54 0.37 13.41
N THR A 170 8.23 1.47 12.77
CA THR A 170 8.70 2.76 13.25
C THR A 170 7.73 3.26 14.29
N LYS A 171 8.12 3.21 15.57
CA LYS A 171 7.65 3.57 16.56
C LYS A 171 7.58 4.17 17.45
N ASN A 172 7.13 4.46 18.27
CA ASN A 172 7.56 5.01 19.17
C ASN A 172 6.80 5.65 20.17
N GLY A 173 6.56 5.04 21.32
CA GLY A 173 5.88 5.57 22.47
C GLY A 173 4.42 5.97 22.17
N LYS A 174 3.85 5.49 21.08
CA LYS A 174 2.44 5.69 20.81
C LYS A 174 1.65 4.67 21.62
N ILE A 175 0.87 5.23 22.53
CA ILE A 175 -0.10 4.48 23.32
C ILE A 175 -1.32 4.23 22.44
N TYR A 176 -1.81 3.03 22.40
CA TYR A 176 -3.06 2.64 21.76
C TYR A 176 -3.91 1.82 22.73
N GLN A 177 -5.20 1.79 22.47
CA GLN A 177 -6.13 1.01 23.28
C GLN A 177 -6.31 -0.38 22.68
N ILE A 178 -6.18 -1.37 23.51
CA ILE A 178 -6.49 -2.77 23.18
C ILE A 178 -7.74 -3.15 23.95
N ALA A 179 -8.69 -3.78 23.30
CA ALA A 179 -9.85 -4.39 23.93
C ALA A 179 -9.68 -5.91 23.91
N GLU A 180 -9.63 -6.53 25.08
CA GLU A 180 -9.62 -7.99 25.21
C GLU A 180 -10.87 -8.44 25.95
N GLY A 181 -11.43 -9.56 25.51
CA GLY A 181 -12.62 -10.16 26.12
C GLY A 181 -13.58 -10.78 25.11
N GLU A 182 -14.70 -11.28 25.62
CA GLU A 182 -15.77 -11.83 24.79
C GLU A 182 -16.83 -10.76 24.48
N THR A 183 -17.66 -11.03 23.48
CA THR A 183 -18.73 -10.11 23.05
C THR A 183 -19.59 -9.64 24.23
N GLY A 184 -19.58 -8.35 24.49
CA GLY A 184 -20.33 -7.73 25.58
C GLY A 184 -19.59 -7.60 26.91
N ASN A 185 -18.38 -8.14 27.02
CA ASN A 185 -17.57 -8.03 28.24
C ASN A 185 -16.11 -7.79 27.91
N TYR A 186 -15.79 -6.57 27.47
CA TYR A 186 -14.45 -6.16 27.08
C TYR A 186 -13.75 -5.40 28.19
N THR A 187 -12.50 -5.75 28.43
CA THR A 187 -11.57 -4.91 29.19
C THR A 187 -10.72 -4.12 28.23
N VAL A 188 -10.74 -2.79 28.36
CA VAL A 188 -9.90 -1.90 27.56
C VAL A 188 -8.69 -1.51 28.37
N TYR A 189 -7.51 -1.75 27.83
CA TYR A 189 -6.26 -1.32 28.42
C TYR A 189 -5.37 -0.61 27.40
N GLN A 190 -4.42 0.14 27.90
CA GLN A 190 -3.45 0.85 27.08
C GLN A 190 -2.19 0.01 26.93
N ASP A 191 -1.69 -0.08 25.70
CA ASP A 191 -0.43 -0.71 25.40
C ASP A 191 0.46 0.24 24.60
N GLU A 192 1.76 0.05 24.74
CA GLU A 192 2.77 0.85 24.07
C GLU A 192 3.45 0.04 22.96
N ILE A 193 3.51 0.60 21.75
CA ILE A 193 4.23 -0.03 20.66
C ILE A 193 5.71 0.22 20.83
N THR A 194 6.41 -0.81 21.18
CA THR A 194 7.87 -0.83 21.12
C THR A 194 8.32 -1.28 19.74
N SER A 195 9.19 -0.50 19.09
CA SER A 195 9.77 -0.93 17.82
C SER A 195 10.68 -2.13 18.06
N LYS A 196 10.36 -3.25 17.45
CA LYS A 196 11.23 -4.42 17.42
C LYS A 196 11.42 -4.84 15.98
N ASP A 197 12.67 -4.97 15.59
CA ASP A 197 12.99 -5.63 14.33
C ASP A 197 12.88 -7.14 14.55
N ASN A 198 12.12 -7.78 13.67
CA ASN A 198 11.94 -9.22 13.66
C ASN A 198 12.59 -9.80 12.42
N TRP A 199 13.31 -10.90 12.59
CA TRP A 199 13.98 -11.63 11.53
C TRP A 199 13.49 -13.06 11.50
N GLY A 200 13.36 -13.59 10.31
CA GLY A 200 12.99 -14.98 10.11
C GLY A 200 13.63 -15.55 8.85
N GLY A 201 13.58 -16.86 8.76
CA GLY A 201 14.08 -17.60 7.61
C GLY A 201 13.31 -18.89 7.38
N LYS A 202 13.37 -19.39 6.17
CA LYS A 202 12.71 -20.63 5.74
C LYS A 202 13.53 -21.36 4.69
#